data_9e555ae3a35879d1b495c58df62defb1
#
_entry.id   9e555ae3a35879d1b495c58df62defb1
#
_cell.length_a   1.000
_cell.length_b   1.000
_cell.length_c   1.000
_cell.angle_alpha   90.00
_cell.angle_beta   90.00
_cell.angle_gamma   90.00
#
_symmetry.space_group_name_H-M   'P 1'
#
loop_
_entity.id
_entity.type
_entity.pdbx_description
1 polymer ?
#
loop_
_entity_poly.entity_id
_entity_poly.type
_entity_poly.pdbx_seq_one_letter_code
_entity_poly.pdbx_strand_id
1 'polypeptide(L)'
;MIARAHQVGIYTIVSTNAQTINKELANALVKSGLSRIIVSIDGFSEESYTAYRVGGSLQKALEGLQLMRHAKETHHSAIRIELQVLRLRTNEHEWEWIRRNYKRLGATHLVFKTAQLYDYEHGNPLMPSNERYSRYKKGADGKYFKIQNSKFIIHHSPCYRLWSGCVITTTGEVLPCCYDKGHHYSFGNILSLSLRDIYHSKKANNFRRHVLRSQKSRPNMCNNCD
;
A
#
# COMPACT_ATOMS: atom_id res chain seq x y z
N MET A 1 20.45 -3.95 2.53
CA MET A 1 19.65 -3.79 1.30
C MET A 1 19.42 -2.31 0.95
N ILE A 2 18.75 -1.49 1.79
CA ILE A 2 18.44 -0.07 1.50
C ILE A 2 19.71 0.73 1.18
N ALA A 3 20.74 0.65 2.02
CA ALA A 3 22.00 1.37 1.78
C ALA A 3 22.65 1.02 0.44
N ARG A 4 22.62 -0.24 0.03
CA ARG A 4 23.14 -0.66 -1.27
C ARG A 4 22.31 -0.09 -2.43
N ALA A 5 20.98 -0.09 -2.29
CA ALA A 5 20.09 0.52 -3.27
C ALA A 5 20.34 2.03 -3.41
N HIS A 6 20.51 2.71 -2.28
CA HIS A 6 20.84 4.14 -2.25
C HIS A 6 22.16 4.46 -2.96
N GLN A 7 23.22 3.66 -2.70
CA GLN A 7 24.54 3.83 -3.34
C GLN A 7 24.49 3.76 -4.87
N VAL A 8 23.55 3.02 -5.43
CA VAL A 8 23.37 2.89 -6.89
C VAL A 8 22.20 3.74 -7.41
N GLY A 9 21.74 4.72 -6.65
CA GLY A 9 20.73 5.69 -7.07
C GLY A 9 19.29 5.14 -7.15
N ILE A 10 19.00 3.99 -6.54
CA ILE A 10 17.64 3.41 -6.53
C ILE A 10 16.80 4.09 -5.44
N TYR A 11 15.65 4.63 -5.82
CA TYR A 11 14.68 5.19 -4.88
C TYR A 11 14.02 4.09 -4.06
N THR A 12 14.13 4.15 -2.75
CA THR A 12 13.63 3.13 -1.83
C THR A 12 12.43 3.61 -1.02
N ILE A 13 11.44 2.73 -0.83
CA ILE A 13 10.25 2.99 -0.04
C ILE A 13 10.05 1.83 0.94
N VAL A 14 9.75 2.17 2.20
CA VAL A 14 9.33 1.21 3.23
C VAL A 14 7.96 1.61 3.75
N SER A 15 7.05 0.66 3.92
CA SER A 15 5.77 0.84 4.60
C SER A 15 5.77 0.10 5.93
N THR A 16 5.26 0.74 6.98
CA THR A 16 5.24 0.20 8.34
C THR A 16 3.99 0.66 9.10
N ASN A 17 3.57 -0.12 10.09
CA ASN A 17 2.59 0.29 11.12
C ASN A 17 3.26 0.99 12.30
N ALA A 18 4.57 1.15 12.28
CA ALA A 18 5.43 1.78 13.28
C ALA A 18 5.42 1.17 14.70
N GLN A 19 4.80 0.00 14.89
CA GLN A 19 4.69 -0.64 16.22
C GLN A 19 6.04 -1.04 16.84
N THR A 20 7.06 -1.23 16.01
CA THR A 20 8.38 -1.72 16.41
C THR A 20 9.50 -0.71 16.14
N ILE A 21 9.17 0.50 15.73
CA ILE A 21 10.18 1.53 15.52
C ILE A 21 10.69 2.03 16.87
N ASN A 22 11.95 1.78 17.14
CA ASN A 22 12.71 2.34 18.24
C ASN A 22 13.76 3.35 17.73
N LYS A 23 14.49 3.96 18.63
CA LYS A 23 15.50 5.00 18.31
C LYS A 23 16.60 4.45 17.40
N GLU A 24 17.08 3.24 17.68
CA GLU A 24 18.13 2.55 16.92
C GLU A 24 17.69 2.30 15.49
N LEU A 25 16.48 1.72 15.30
CA LEU A 25 15.93 1.42 13.99
C LEU A 25 15.65 2.70 13.19
N ALA A 26 15.08 3.75 13.82
CA ALA A 26 14.83 5.04 13.18
C ALA A 26 16.13 5.66 12.64
N ASN A 27 17.19 5.68 13.45
CA ASN A 27 18.51 6.15 13.04
C ASN A 27 19.11 5.30 11.91
N ALA A 28 19.02 3.97 12.01
CA ALA A 28 19.53 3.06 10.99
C ALA A 28 18.81 3.26 9.64
N LEU A 29 17.50 3.40 9.64
CA LEU A 29 16.70 3.67 8.44
C LEU A 29 17.10 5.00 7.77
N VAL A 30 17.26 6.05 8.56
CA VAL A 30 17.65 7.36 8.04
C VAL A 30 19.08 7.32 7.49
N LYS A 31 20.04 6.76 8.22
CA LYS A 31 21.44 6.62 7.80
C LYS A 31 21.63 5.71 6.58
N SER A 32 20.73 4.77 6.37
CA SER A 32 20.77 3.90 5.18
C SER A 32 20.45 4.61 3.86
N GLY A 33 20.04 5.87 3.88
CA GLY A 33 19.61 6.62 2.70
C GLY A 33 18.22 6.24 2.20
N LEU A 34 17.34 5.72 3.09
CA LEU A 34 15.94 5.45 2.75
C LEU A 34 15.28 6.72 2.19
N SER A 35 14.71 6.62 0.98
CA SER A 35 14.14 7.79 0.30
C SER A 35 12.78 8.17 0.89
N ARG A 36 11.95 7.18 1.26
CA ARG A 36 10.61 7.40 1.80
C ARG A 36 10.21 6.31 2.78
N ILE A 37 9.63 6.72 3.90
CA ILE A 37 8.91 5.83 4.81
C ILE A 37 7.43 6.19 4.82
N ILE A 38 6.57 5.19 4.67
CA ILE A 38 5.12 5.30 4.81
C ILE A 38 4.73 4.72 6.16
N VAL A 39 4.23 5.58 7.03
CA VAL A 39 3.70 5.18 8.33
C VAL A 39 2.19 5.14 8.25
N SER A 40 1.62 3.97 8.43
CA SER A 40 0.17 3.75 8.32
C SER A 40 -0.50 3.82 9.68
N ILE A 41 -1.26 4.89 9.94
CA ILE A 41 -2.03 5.12 11.16
C ILE A 41 -3.47 5.46 10.74
N ASP A 42 -4.41 4.57 11.05
CA ASP A 42 -5.78 4.61 10.52
C ASP A 42 -6.82 5.05 11.56
N GLY A 43 -6.40 5.81 12.56
CA GLY A 43 -7.22 6.42 13.61
C GLY A 43 -6.34 7.18 14.60
N PHE A 44 -6.89 8.19 15.27
CA PHE A 44 -6.16 9.09 16.18
C PHE A 44 -6.82 9.19 17.57
N SER A 45 -7.80 8.31 17.82
CA SER A 45 -8.25 7.87 19.14
C SER A 45 -7.99 6.35 19.25
N GLU A 46 -7.84 5.81 20.47
CA GLU A 46 -7.67 4.36 20.64
C GLU A 46 -8.84 3.58 20.03
N GLU A 47 -10.05 4.10 20.14
CA GLU A 47 -11.25 3.50 19.58
C GLU A 47 -11.19 3.43 18.05
N SER A 48 -10.92 4.55 17.37
CA SER A 48 -10.88 4.60 15.90
C SER A 48 -9.69 3.80 15.36
N TYR A 49 -8.56 3.80 16.06
CA TYR A 49 -7.35 3.08 15.66
C TYR A 49 -7.53 1.56 15.77
N THR A 50 -7.97 1.07 16.92
CA THR A 50 -8.09 -0.37 17.21
C THR A 50 -9.26 -1.02 16.46
N ALA A 51 -10.27 -0.25 16.04
CA ALA A 51 -11.36 -0.74 15.20
C ALA A 51 -10.87 -1.36 13.89
N TYR A 52 -9.76 -0.89 13.35
CA TYR A 52 -9.12 -1.45 12.14
C TYR A 52 -7.78 -2.12 12.43
N ARG A 53 -6.96 -1.54 13.31
CA ARG A 53 -5.62 -2.03 13.69
C ARG A 53 -5.72 -2.90 14.96
N VAL A 54 -6.48 -3.98 14.86
CA VAL A 54 -6.72 -4.90 15.98
C VAL A 54 -5.39 -5.38 16.60
N GLY A 55 -5.25 -5.24 17.93
CA GLY A 55 -4.04 -5.59 18.66
C GLY A 55 -2.87 -4.60 18.53
N GLY A 56 -3.05 -3.52 17.76
CA GLY A 56 -2.07 -2.44 17.68
C GLY A 56 -2.24 -1.42 18.82
N SER A 57 -1.21 -0.61 19.07
CA SER A 57 -1.22 0.51 20.00
C SER A 57 -1.04 1.82 19.23
N LEU A 58 -2.00 2.73 19.35
CA LEU A 58 -1.90 4.07 18.75
C LEU A 58 -0.68 4.81 19.31
N GLN A 59 -0.45 4.74 20.61
CA GLN A 59 0.69 5.40 21.26
C GLN A 59 2.01 4.94 20.63
N LYS A 60 2.25 3.63 20.49
CA LYS A 60 3.48 3.12 19.84
C LYS A 60 3.62 3.57 18.40
N ALA A 61 2.52 3.63 17.65
CA ALA A 61 2.54 4.10 16.27
C ALA A 61 2.93 5.58 16.17
N LEU A 62 2.41 6.42 17.06
CA LEU A 62 2.75 7.85 17.16
C LEU A 62 4.18 8.07 17.63
N GLU A 63 4.63 7.33 18.64
CA GLU A 63 6.02 7.35 19.11
C GLU A 63 6.98 6.99 17.98
N GLY A 64 6.69 5.91 17.23
CA GLY A 64 7.50 5.52 16.07
C GLY A 64 7.58 6.59 14.99
N LEU A 65 6.46 7.29 14.73
CA LEU A 65 6.43 8.42 13.79
C LEU A 65 7.30 9.58 14.27
N GLN A 66 7.25 9.93 15.59
CA GLN A 66 8.07 10.95 16.19
C GLN A 66 9.57 10.59 16.19
N LEU A 67 9.91 9.33 16.46
CA LEU A 67 11.30 8.85 16.38
C LEU A 67 11.86 8.98 14.97
N MET A 68 11.07 8.69 13.94
CA MET A 68 11.47 8.91 12.54
C MET A 68 11.70 10.41 12.25
N ARG A 69 10.85 11.27 12.77
CA ARG A 69 11.00 12.72 12.63
C ARG A 69 12.29 13.21 13.31
N HIS A 70 12.51 12.79 14.54
CA HIS A 70 13.72 13.16 15.30
C HIS A 70 15.00 12.66 14.59
N ALA A 71 15.03 11.41 14.13
CA ALA A 71 16.17 10.87 13.40
C ALA A 71 16.42 11.65 12.09
N LYS A 72 15.36 12.02 11.35
CA LYS A 72 15.46 12.86 10.16
C LYS A 72 16.14 14.19 10.45
N GLU A 73 15.74 14.87 11.53
CA GLU A 73 16.30 16.17 11.94
C GLU A 73 17.73 16.04 12.42
N THR A 74 18.02 15.07 13.29
CA THR A 74 19.36 14.80 13.83
C THR A 74 20.40 14.53 12.73
N HIS A 75 20.00 13.84 11.67
CA HIS A 75 20.90 13.48 10.56
C HIS A 75 20.73 14.37 9.33
N HIS A 76 20.01 15.47 9.41
CA HIS A 76 19.71 16.39 8.29
C HIS A 76 19.29 15.64 7.00
N SER A 77 18.52 14.57 7.16
CA SER A 77 18.18 13.67 6.06
C SER A 77 17.07 14.24 5.17
N ALA A 78 17.15 13.97 3.87
CA ALA A 78 16.10 14.28 2.90
C ALA A 78 14.91 13.29 2.91
N ILE A 79 14.93 12.26 3.77
CA ILE A 79 13.86 11.25 3.83
C ILE A 79 12.47 11.88 3.88
N ARG A 80 11.56 11.38 3.04
CA ARG A 80 10.15 11.72 3.09
C ARG A 80 9.44 10.81 4.11
N ILE A 81 8.87 11.41 5.15
CA ILE A 81 8.04 10.71 6.13
C ILE A 81 6.59 10.96 5.77
N GLU A 82 5.91 9.93 5.28
CA GLU A 82 4.52 10.00 4.84
C GLU A 82 3.60 9.34 5.85
N LEU A 83 2.68 10.11 6.42
CA LEU A 83 1.54 9.58 7.17
C LEU A 83 0.48 9.13 6.17
N GLN A 84 0.18 7.85 6.14
CA GLN A 84 -0.89 7.28 5.33
C GLN A 84 -2.07 6.90 6.22
N VAL A 85 -3.26 7.35 5.85
CA VAL A 85 -4.50 7.11 6.57
C VAL A 85 -5.52 6.51 5.62
N LEU A 86 -6.07 5.34 5.95
CA LEU A 86 -7.24 4.81 5.28
C LEU A 86 -8.48 5.61 5.70
N ARG A 87 -9.31 5.96 4.73
CA ARG A 87 -10.62 6.55 5.00
C ARG A 87 -11.59 5.45 5.37
N LEU A 88 -11.94 5.43 6.65
CA LEU A 88 -12.83 4.46 7.27
C LEU A 88 -13.96 5.19 7.99
N ARG A 89 -15.10 4.55 8.18
CA ARG A 89 -16.23 5.08 8.93
C ARG A 89 -15.84 5.48 10.35
N THR A 90 -14.98 4.68 10.96
CA THR A 90 -14.53 4.87 12.35
C THR A 90 -13.65 6.10 12.56
N ASN A 91 -13.03 6.63 11.51
CA ASN A 91 -12.14 7.79 11.61
C ASN A 91 -12.61 9.02 10.79
N GLU A 92 -13.84 9.03 10.26
CA GLU A 92 -14.35 10.14 9.44
C GLU A 92 -14.28 11.48 10.13
N HIS A 93 -14.62 11.52 11.41
CA HIS A 93 -14.63 12.73 12.24
C HIS A 93 -13.23 13.30 12.52
N GLU A 94 -12.18 12.51 12.30
CA GLU A 94 -10.79 12.88 12.58
C GLU A 94 -10.07 13.50 11.37
N TRP A 95 -10.57 13.33 10.13
CA TRP A 95 -9.79 13.66 8.91
C TRP A 95 -9.38 15.13 8.84
N GLU A 96 -10.24 16.05 9.26
CA GLU A 96 -9.91 17.46 9.25
C GLU A 96 -8.84 17.81 10.30
N TRP A 97 -8.96 17.22 11.48
CA TRP A 97 -7.94 17.34 12.52
C TRP A 97 -6.60 16.79 12.06
N ILE A 98 -6.57 15.63 11.40
CA ILE A 98 -5.37 15.01 10.85
C ILE A 98 -4.71 15.93 9.83
N ARG A 99 -5.49 16.53 8.91
CA ARG A 99 -4.97 17.47 7.91
C ARG A 99 -4.25 18.66 8.54
N ARG A 100 -4.78 19.17 9.63
CA ARG A 100 -4.18 20.33 10.33
C ARG A 100 -2.96 19.96 11.16
N ASN A 101 -2.88 18.70 11.61
CA ASN A 101 -1.91 18.30 12.63
C ASN A 101 -0.81 17.34 12.16
N TYR A 102 -0.87 16.77 10.94
CA TYR A 102 0.08 15.73 10.51
C TYR A 102 1.56 16.13 10.62
N LYS A 103 1.88 17.42 10.39
CA LYS A 103 3.25 17.92 10.55
C LYS A 103 3.69 17.91 12.01
N ARG A 104 2.80 18.30 12.92
CA ARG A 104 3.05 18.28 14.38
C ARG A 104 3.18 16.84 14.89
N LEU A 105 2.50 15.91 14.27
CA LEU A 105 2.60 14.46 14.56
C LEU A 105 3.93 13.85 14.08
N GLY A 106 4.74 14.56 13.31
CA GLY A 106 6.06 14.11 12.86
C GLY A 106 6.15 13.78 11.37
N ALA A 107 5.04 13.79 10.63
CA ALA A 107 5.06 13.51 9.20
C ALA A 107 5.44 14.73 8.36
N THR A 108 6.11 14.52 7.23
CA THR A 108 6.39 15.57 6.25
C THR A 108 5.29 15.67 5.19
N HIS A 109 4.58 14.59 4.97
CA HIS A 109 3.50 14.45 3.99
C HIS A 109 2.34 13.67 4.56
N LEU A 110 1.13 13.95 4.07
CA LEU A 110 -0.10 13.24 4.41
C LEU A 110 -0.75 12.69 3.15
N VAL A 111 -1.17 11.44 3.22
CA VAL A 111 -1.93 10.78 2.14
C VAL A 111 -3.13 10.06 2.72
N PHE A 112 -4.32 10.41 2.25
CA PHE A 112 -5.52 9.62 2.50
C PHE A 112 -5.69 8.58 1.39
N LYS A 113 -5.95 7.35 1.78
CA LYS A 113 -6.25 6.23 0.88
C LYS A 113 -7.69 5.78 1.05
N THR A 114 -8.30 5.32 -0.03
CA THR A 114 -9.59 4.62 0.03
C THR A 114 -9.36 3.15 0.39
N ALA A 115 -10.25 2.60 1.22
CA ALA A 115 -10.20 1.19 1.58
C ALA A 115 -10.55 0.29 0.39
N GLN A 116 -10.01 -0.94 0.39
CA GLN A 116 -10.39 -1.99 -0.55
C GLN A 116 -11.46 -2.88 0.07
N LEU A 117 -12.47 -3.23 -0.72
CA LEU A 117 -13.49 -4.20 -0.37
C LEU A 117 -13.16 -5.53 -1.08
N TYR A 118 -13.27 -6.64 -0.37
CA TYR A 118 -13.08 -7.99 -0.90
C TYR A 118 -14.39 -8.77 -0.95
N ASP A 119 -15.26 -8.55 0.01
CA ASP A 119 -16.61 -9.13 0.04
C ASP A 119 -17.59 -8.18 -0.66
N TYR A 120 -17.92 -8.48 -1.90
CA TYR A 120 -18.83 -7.68 -2.70
C TYR A 120 -20.32 -7.98 -2.38
N GLU A 121 -20.59 -9.11 -1.72
CA GLU A 121 -21.97 -9.50 -1.38
C GLU A 121 -22.45 -8.81 -0.10
N HIS A 122 -21.62 -8.82 0.94
CA HIS A 122 -22.01 -8.31 2.26
C HIS A 122 -21.42 -6.92 2.55
N GLY A 123 -20.34 -6.55 1.86
CA GLY A 123 -19.63 -5.30 2.10
C GLY A 123 -18.71 -5.38 3.32
N ASN A 124 -18.44 -4.23 3.92
CA ASN A 124 -17.66 -4.14 5.15
C ASN A 124 -18.15 -2.94 5.97
N PRO A 125 -18.47 -3.10 7.28
CA PRO A 125 -18.98 -2.03 8.12
C PRO A 125 -18.02 -0.86 8.32
N LEU A 126 -16.72 -1.06 8.06
CA LEU A 126 -15.70 -0.02 8.15
C LEU A 126 -15.64 0.88 6.91
N MET A 127 -16.39 0.57 5.84
CA MET A 127 -16.42 1.44 4.66
C MET A 127 -16.97 2.82 5.04
N PRO A 128 -16.42 3.91 4.45
CA PRO A 128 -16.86 5.26 4.77
C PRO A 128 -18.35 5.46 4.50
N SER A 129 -19.00 6.26 5.36
CA SER A 129 -20.43 6.59 5.23
C SER A 129 -20.72 7.44 3.99
N ASN A 130 -19.78 8.32 3.63
CA ASN A 130 -19.88 9.16 2.45
C ASN A 130 -19.25 8.43 1.24
N GLU A 131 -20.09 8.05 0.28
CA GLU A 131 -19.69 7.36 -0.95
C GLU A 131 -18.61 8.09 -1.77
N ARG A 132 -18.49 9.42 -1.67
CA ARG A 132 -17.43 10.19 -2.31
C ARG A 132 -16.02 9.71 -1.94
N TYR A 133 -15.88 9.13 -0.77
CA TYR A 133 -14.62 8.61 -0.24
C TYR A 133 -14.49 7.09 -0.35
N SER A 134 -15.50 6.43 -0.94
CA SER A 134 -15.49 5.01 -1.26
C SER A 134 -15.12 4.80 -2.74
N ARG A 135 -14.54 3.65 -3.03
CA ARG A 135 -14.39 3.13 -4.41
C ARG A 135 -15.58 2.29 -4.83
N TYR A 136 -16.52 2.03 -3.92
CA TYR A 136 -17.58 1.06 -4.10
C TYR A 136 -18.91 1.71 -3.81
N LYS A 137 -19.92 1.27 -4.56
CA LYS A 137 -21.33 1.60 -4.32
C LYS A 137 -22.13 0.33 -4.13
N LYS A 138 -23.20 0.43 -3.36
CA LYS A 138 -24.20 -0.63 -3.23
C LYS A 138 -25.21 -0.52 -4.37
N GLY A 139 -25.42 -1.60 -5.10
CA GLY A 139 -26.40 -1.71 -6.18
C GLY A 139 -27.82 -1.93 -5.67
N ALA A 140 -28.79 -1.89 -6.58
CA ALA A 140 -30.17 -2.19 -6.28
C ALA A 140 -30.39 -3.65 -5.83
N ASP A 141 -29.53 -4.55 -6.25
CA ASP A 141 -29.49 -5.96 -5.84
C ASP A 141 -28.86 -6.19 -4.46
N GLY A 142 -28.48 -5.11 -3.76
CA GLY A 142 -27.85 -5.16 -2.45
C GLY A 142 -26.36 -5.46 -2.47
N LYS A 143 -25.76 -5.84 -3.60
CA LYS A 143 -24.34 -6.14 -3.74
C LYS A 143 -23.52 -4.89 -3.99
N TYR A 144 -22.26 -4.96 -3.63
CA TYR A 144 -21.33 -3.86 -3.88
C TYR A 144 -20.64 -4.02 -5.24
N PHE A 145 -20.44 -2.92 -5.93
CA PHE A 145 -19.64 -2.88 -7.15
C PHE A 145 -18.64 -1.73 -7.10
N LYS A 146 -17.54 -1.89 -7.80
CA LYS A 146 -16.52 -0.85 -7.88
C LYS A 146 -17.00 0.28 -8.77
N ILE A 147 -16.88 1.52 -8.27
CA ILE A 147 -17.20 2.73 -9.05
C ILE A 147 -16.11 2.87 -10.12
N GLN A 148 -16.48 2.72 -11.37
CA GLN A 148 -15.59 3.00 -12.47
C GLN A 148 -15.52 4.53 -12.66
N ASN A 149 -14.36 5.12 -12.36
CA ASN A 149 -14.12 6.52 -12.64
C ASN A 149 -14.02 6.71 -14.16
N SER A 150 -15.09 7.22 -14.78
CA SER A 150 -15.20 7.45 -16.23
C SER A 150 -14.10 8.34 -16.83
N LYS A 151 -13.38 9.12 -16.01
CA LYS A 151 -12.27 9.97 -16.44
C LYS A 151 -10.97 9.22 -16.75
N PHE A 152 -10.84 7.94 -16.34
CA PHE A 152 -9.65 7.10 -16.54
C PHE A 152 -9.95 5.73 -17.14
N ILE A 153 -11.15 5.52 -17.68
CA ILE A 153 -11.46 4.29 -18.40
C ILE A 153 -10.80 4.38 -19.79
N ILE A 154 -9.54 4.09 -19.85
CA ILE A 154 -8.96 3.59 -21.07
C ILE A 154 -9.37 2.12 -21.13
N HIS A 155 -10.51 1.83 -21.76
CA HIS A 155 -11.11 0.50 -21.87
C HIS A 155 -10.20 -0.58 -22.45
N HIS A 156 -9.01 -0.22 -22.93
CA HIS A 156 -8.02 -1.09 -23.55
C HIS A 156 -6.59 -0.86 -23.05
N SER A 157 -6.39 -0.10 -21.95
CA SER A 157 -5.03 0.10 -21.46
C SER A 157 -4.49 -1.18 -20.84
N PRO A 158 -3.37 -1.70 -21.32
CA PRO A 158 -2.69 -2.79 -20.66
C PRO A 158 -2.33 -2.38 -19.23
N CYS A 159 -2.42 -3.33 -18.29
CA CYS A 159 -2.01 -3.09 -16.91
C CYS A 159 -0.51 -2.73 -16.87
N TYR A 160 -0.19 -1.44 -16.82
CA TYR A 160 1.18 -0.93 -16.82
C TYR A 160 2.08 -1.63 -15.78
N ARG A 161 1.53 -1.98 -14.63
CA ARG A 161 2.28 -2.64 -13.54
C ARG A 161 2.92 -3.96 -13.95
N LEU A 162 2.31 -4.70 -14.89
CA LEU A 162 2.86 -5.98 -15.38
C LEU A 162 4.12 -5.82 -16.22
N TRP A 163 4.38 -4.60 -16.73
CA TRP A 163 5.55 -4.27 -17.54
C TRP A 163 6.56 -3.38 -16.81
N SER A 164 6.17 -2.78 -15.70
CA SER A 164 7.04 -1.88 -14.93
C SER A 164 7.56 -2.47 -13.63
N GLY A 165 7.08 -3.65 -13.21
CA GLY A 165 7.49 -4.22 -11.94
C GLY A 165 6.96 -5.64 -11.69
N CYS A 166 7.32 -6.15 -10.53
CA CYS A 166 6.84 -7.40 -9.96
C CYS A 166 6.84 -7.30 -8.43
N VAL A 167 6.26 -8.29 -7.77
CA VAL A 167 6.36 -8.46 -6.32
C VAL A 167 7.24 -9.67 -6.05
N ILE A 168 8.17 -9.52 -5.12
CA ILE A 168 8.98 -10.63 -4.61
C ILE A 168 8.57 -10.87 -3.17
N THR A 169 8.15 -12.09 -2.86
CA THR A 169 7.73 -12.48 -1.51
C THR A 169 8.94 -12.70 -0.59
N THR A 170 8.69 -12.85 0.70
CA THR A 170 9.74 -13.20 1.68
C THR A 170 10.35 -14.56 1.42
N THR A 171 9.65 -15.45 0.70
CA THR A 171 10.11 -16.78 0.28
C THR A 171 10.81 -16.78 -1.08
N GLY A 172 10.96 -15.61 -1.71
CA GLY A 172 11.63 -15.45 -3.00
C GLY A 172 10.75 -15.68 -4.23
N GLU A 173 9.45 -15.93 -4.08
CA GLU A 173 8.54 -16.06 -5.23
C GLU A 173 8.31 -14.73 -5.93
N VAL A 174 8.30 -14.78 -7.25
CA VAL A 174 8.05 -13.61 -8.10
C VAL A 174 6.60 -13.64 -8.59
N LEU A 175 5.80 -12.68 -8.13
CA LEU A 175 4.38 -12.54 -8.43
C LEU A 175 4.14 -11.39 -9.42
N PRO A 176 3.07 -11.45 -10.22
CA PRO A 176 2.72 -10.39 -11.18
C PRO A 176 2.43 -9.04 -10.51
N CYS A 177 1.76 -9.04 -9.37
CA CYS A 177 1.46 -7.84 -8.59
C CYS A 177 0.98 -8.18 -7.16
N CYS A 178 0.79 -7.15 -6.33
CA CYS A 178 0.37 -7.30 -4.93
C CYS A 178 -1.08 -7.79 -4.72
N TYR A 179 -1.86 -7.94 -5.78
CA TYR A 179 -3.22 -8.51 -5.70
C TYR A 179 -3.23 -10.04 -5.72
N ASP A 180 -2.12 -10.69 -6.11
CA ASP A 180 -1.98 -12.15 -6.05
C ASP A 180 -1.58 -12.61 -4.63
N LYS A 181 -2.48 -12.40 -3.68
CA LYS A 181 -2.23 -12.72 -2.26
C LYS A 181 -2.11 -14.22 -1.98
N GLY A 182 -2.74 -15.03 -2.80
CA GLY A 182 -2.71 -16.49 -2.70
C GLY A 182 -1.56 -17.14 -3.46
N HIS A 183 -0.69 -16.35 -4.11
CA HIS A 183 0.46 -16.80 -4.91
C HIS A 183 0.07 -17.75 -6.06
N HIS A 184 -1.16 -17.60 -6.59
CA HIS A 184 -1.69 -18.49 -7.64
C HIS A 184 -0.98 -18.31 -8.99
N TYR A 185 -0.37 -17.15 -9.22
CA TYR A 185 0.24 -16.79 -10.50
C TYR A 185 1.76 -16.56 -10.40
N SER A 186 2.42 -17.22 -9.45
CA SER A 186 3.88 -17.12 -9.29
C SER A 186 4.60 -17.43 -10.61
N PHE A 187 5.54 -16.56 -11.01
CA PHE A 187 6.34 -16.71 -12.23
C PHE A 187 7.56 -17.61 -12.04
N GLY A 188 8.00 -17.78 -10.80
CA GLY A 188 9.18 -18.54 -10.40
C GLY A 188 9.76 -18.02 -9.09
N ASN A 189 10.95 -18.51 -8.71
CA ASN A 189 11.59 -18.14 -7.44
C ASN A 189 13.03 -17.66 -7.69
N ILE A 190 13.38 -16.50 -7.11
CA ILE A 190 14.73 -15.87 -7.25
C ILE A 190 15.85 -16.66 -6.56
N LEU A 191 15.53 -17.62 -5.72
CA LEU A 191 16.51 -18.53 -5.13
C LEU A 191 17.01 -19.58 -6.13
N SER A 192 16.23 -19.82 -7.20
CA SER A 192 16.54 -20.85 -8.21
C SER A 192 16.94 -20.26 -9.58
N LEU A 193 16.41 -19.08 -9.93
CA LEU A 193 16.63 -18.44 -11.23
C LEU A 193 16.86 -16.94 -11.08
N SER A 194 17.53 -16.33 -12.04
CA SER A 194 17.69 -14.87 -12.04
C SER A 194 16.34 -14.17 -12.20
N LEU A 195 16.16 -13.00 -11.57
CA LEU A 195 14.95 -12.19 -11.74
C LEU A 195 14.67 -11.88 -13.21
N ARG A 196 15.71 -11.65 -14.02
CA ARG A 196 15.60 -11.41 -15.45
C ARG A 196 14.96 -12.59 -16.18
N ASP A 197 15.46 -13.80 -15.93
CA ASP A 197 14.94 -15.01 -16.59
C ASP A 197 13.50 -15.30 -16.18
N ILE A 198 13.17 -15.13 -14.89
CA ILE A 198 11.80 -15.28 -14.39
C ILE A 198 10.87 -14.25 -15.03
N TYR A 199 11.28 -12.98 -15.07
CA TYR A 199 10.46 -11.87 -15.59
C TYR A 199 10.19 -12.02 -17.10
N HIS A 200 11.12 -12.58 -17.87
CA HIS A 200 11.01 -12.85 -19.30
C HIS A 200 10.59 -14.30 -19.62
N SER A 201 10.29 -15.10 -18.62
CA SER A 201 9.88 -16.50 -18.80
C SER A 201 8.62 -16.65 -19.66
N LYS A 202 8.46 -17.83 -20.25
CA LYS A 202 7.23 -18.20 -20.98
C LYS A 202 5.98 -18.05 -20.10
N LYS A 203 6.08 -18.40 -18.80
CA LYS A 203 4.99 -18.27 -17.82
C LYS A 203 4.58 -16.81 -17.62
N ALA A 204 5.53 -15.91 -17.37
CA ALA A 204 5.27 -14.48 -17.20
C ALA A 204 4.68 -13.84 -18.47
N ASN A 205 5.23 -14.18 -19.65
CA ASN A 205 4.76 -13.67 -20.92
C ASN A 205 3.37 -14.19 -21.29
N ASN A 206 3.07 -15.46 -20.97
CA ASN A 206 1.73 -16.01 -21.14
C ASN A 206 0.71 -15.29 -20.26
N PHE A 207 1.04 -15.03 -18.99
CA PHE A 207 0.17 -14.29 -18.09
C PHE A 207 -0.10 -12.87 -18.61
N ARG A 208 0.91 -12.14 -19.07
CA ARG A 208 0.75 -10.81 -19.66
C ARG A 208 -0.18 -10.83 -20.88
N ARG A 209 0.03 -11.79 -21.78
CA ARG A 209 -0.84 -11.99 -22.96
C ARG A 209 -2.29 -12.29 -22.57
N HIS A 210 -2.48 -13.09 -21.52
CA HIS A 210 -3.82 -13.42 -21.02
C HIS A 210 -4.55 -12.19 -20.50
N VAL A 211 -3.87 -11.34 -19.72
CA VAL A 211 -4.43 -10.08 -19.20
C VAL A 211 -4.78 -9.08 -20.32
N LEU A 212 -4.06 -9.11 -21.45
CA LEU A 212 -4.34 -8.24 -22.61
C LEU A 212 -5.56 -8.66 -23.42
N ARG A 213 -5.87 -9.98 -23.51
CA ARG A 213 -6.79 -10.52 -24.51
C ARG A 213 -8.27 -10.23 -24.28
N SER A 214 -8.75 -10.15 -23.06
CA SER A 214 -10.18 -9.93 -22.78
C SER A 214 -10.45 -9.59 -21.32
N GLN A 215 -11.39 -8.67 -21.08
CA GLN A 215 -11.90 -8.42 -19.71
C GLN A 215 -12.57 -9.66 -19.10
N LYS A 216 -13.29 -10.44 -19.90
CA LYS A 216 -14.00 -11.64 -19.43
C LYS A 216 -13.08 -12.80 -19.02
N SER A 217 -11.85 -12.84 -19.52
CA SER A 217 -10.87 -13.89 -19.21
C SER A 217 -9.77 -13.44 -18.27
N ARG A 218 -9.85 -12.23 -17.71
CA ARG A 218 -8.83 -11.74 -16.76
C ARG A 218 -8.79 -12.59 -15.49
N PRO A 219 -7.61 -12.79 -14.90
CA PRO A 219 -7.50 -13.44 -13.60
C PRO A 219 -8.38 -12.73 -12.54
N ASN A 220 -9.01 -13.52 -11.65
CA ASN A 220 -9.90 -12.98 -10.62
C ASN A 220 -9.27 -11.85 -9.79
N MET A 221 -7.96 -11.92 -9.54
CA MET A 221 -7.23 -10.88 -8.83
C MET A 221 -7.27 -9.52 -9.53
N CYS A 222 -7.54 -9.47 -10.84
CA CYS A 222 -7.64 -8.22 -11.60
C CYS A 222 -9.00 -7.53 -11.46
N ASN A 223 -10.02 -8.20 -10.92
CA ASN A 223 -11.37 -7.65 -10.79
C ASN A 223 -11.43 -6.46 -9.83
N ASN A 224 -10.53 -6.41 -8.84
CA ASN A 224 -10.43 -5.33 -7.85
C ASN A 224 -9.32 -4.31 -8.17
N CYS A 225 -8.77 -4.37 -9.37
CA CYS A 225 -7.72 -3.45 -9.81
C CYS A 225 -8.31 -2.11 -10.29
N ASP A 226 -7.54 -1.03 -10.15
CA ASP A 226 -7.89 0.32 -10.64
C ASP A 226 -7.58 0.47 -12.13
#